data_ec97748e04761846288aa8d993266c72
#
_entry.id   ec97748e04761846288aa8d993266c72
#
_cell.length_a   1.000
_cell.length_b   1.000
_cell.length_c   1.000
_cell.angle_alpha   90.00
_cell.angle_beta   90.00
_cell.angle_gamma   90.00
#
_symmetry.space_group_name_H-M   'P 1'
#
loop_
_entity.id
_entity.type
_entity.pdbx_description
1 polymer ?
#
loop_
_entity_poly.entity_id
_entity_poly.type
_entity_poly.pdbx_seq_one_letter_code
_entity_poly.pdbx_strand_id
1 'polypeptide(L)'
;VSYETKVKQALDICFNKNYFKGNKNEKAIVMYSGGMDSVSLLWNLLEHTEQDIHVHSIHIDNSEGRCKAEAEAILDSINYMKKNQRPFEFSSSVYSLKAQYPGGKDMTLALFQAMRVSSAISKQFNIVYTGDYSIGREEGAEAQGVLNALCTNRRSKPIWLAPFEEMTVISLERSKGIYLSMPEELREMYWSCRKPTEVGNGFVVCGECHACKRQEALRKDLTND
;
A
#
# COMPACT_ATOMS: atom_id res chain seq x y z
N VAL A 1 -24.28 0.64 18.13
CA VAL A 1 -23.42 1.69 17.52
C VAL A 1 -23.63 1.62 16.02
N SER A 2 -24.01 2.73 15.37
CA SER A 2 -24.26 2.72 13.92
C SER A 2 -22.98 2.39 13.13
N TYR A 3 -23.16 1.82 11.93
CA TYR A 3 -22.04 1.55 11.01
C TYR A 3 -21.18 2.81 10.77
N GLU A 4 -21.80 3.97 10.59
CA GLU A 4 -21.10 5.25 10.42
C GLU A 4 -20.25 5.63 11.62
N THR A 5 -20.70 5.34 12.84
CA THR A 5 -19.92 5.60 14.06
C THR A 5 -18.73 4.66 14.15
N LYS A 6 -18.88 3.39 13.76
CA LYS A 6 -17.76 2.40 13.71
C LYS A 6 -16.74 2.80 12.66
N VAL A 7 -17.17 3.21 11.46
CA VAL A 7 -16.28 3.73 10.41
C VAL A 7 -15.54 4.96 10.89
N LYS A 8 -16.21 5.90 11.53
CA LYS A 8 -15.59 7.11 12.05
C LYS A 8 -14.55 6.81 13.14
N GLN A 9 -14.89 5.92 14.09
CA GLN A 9 -13.95 5.48 15.11
C GLN A 9 -12.74 4.74 14.50
N ALA A 10 -12.97 3.87 13.51
CA ALA A 10 -11.93 3.19 12.79
C ALA A 10 -11.02 4.18 12.03
N LEU A 11 -11.61 5.20 11.39
CA LEU A 11 -10.86 6.26 10.73
C LEU A 11 -10.04 7.10 11.73
N ASP A 12 -10.62 7.46 12.88
CA ASP A 12 -9.90 8.22 13.91
C ASP A 12 -8.73 7.43 14.50
N ILE A 13 -8.84 6.10 14.57
CA ILE A 13 -7.76 5.20 14.99
C ILE A 13 -6.71 5.04 13.88
N CYS A 14 -7.14 4.83 12.63
CA CYS A 14 -6.26 4.54 11.50
C CYS A 14 -5.55 5.78 10.95
N PHE A 15 -6.15 6.95 11.07
CA PHE A 15 -5.63 8.16 10.48
C PHE A 15 -5.35 9.19 11.56
N ASN A 16 -4.18 9.08 12.15
CA ASN A 16 -3.65 10.21 12.92
C ASN A 16 -3.57 11.41 11.95
N LYS A 17 -4.48 12.36 12.12
CA LYS A 17 -4.63 13.55 11.26
C LYS A 17 -3.33 14.34 11.04
N ASN A 18 -2.31 14.08 11.86
CA ASN A 18 -0.99 14.71 11.72
C ASN A 18 -0.16 14.15 10.54
N TYR A 19 -0.40 12.91 10.11
CA TYR A 19 0.32 12.31 8.98
C TYR A 19 -0.21 12.74 7.62
N PHE A 20 -1.48 13.16 7.54
CA PHE A 20 -2.13 13.58 6.30
C PHE A 20 -2.15 15.11 6.10
N LYS A 21 -1.46 15.87 6.94
CA LYS A 21 -1.26 17.31 6.75
C LYS A 21 -0.12 17.61 5.77
N GLY A 22 -0.15 16.95 4.62
CA GLY A 22 0.79 17.26 3.56
C GLY A 22 0.50 18.64 2.95
N ASN A 23 1.54 19.45 2.81
CA ASN A 23 1.48 20.74 2.14
C ASN A 23 1.17 20.54 0.66
N LYS A 24 0.36 21.41 0.03
CA LYS A 24 0.10 21.43 -1.43
C LYS A 24 1.37 21.34 -2.29
N ASN A 25 2.51 21.77 -1.75
CA ASN A 25 3.79 21.80 -2.45
C ASN A 25 4.64 20.53 -2.26
N GLU A 26 4.17 19.57 -1.46
CA GLU A 26 4.90 18.33 -1.25
C GLU A 26 4.57 17.32 -2.33
N LYS A 27 5.63 16.76 -2.92
CA LYS A 27 5.54 15.69 -3.91
C LYS A 27 5.78 14.37 -3.22
N ALA A 28 4.83 13.47 -3.36
CA ALA A 28 4.91 12.15 -2.75
C ALA A 28 4.90 11.05 -3.81
N ILE A 29 5.65 9.98 -3.56
CA ILE A 29 5.49 8.72 -4.27
C ILE A 29 4.88 7.68 -3.35
N VAL A 30 3.85 7.00 -3.84
CA VAL A 30 3.20 5.88 -3.15
C VAL A 30 3.62 4.59 -3.82
N MET A 31 4.31 3.71 -3.08
CA MET A 31 4.64 2.37 -3.54
C MET A 31 3.42 1.47 -3.36
N TYR A 32 2.83 1.07 -4.49
CA TYR A 32 1.49 0.49 -4.55
C TYR A 32 1.54 -0.98 -4.97
N SER A 33 1.09 -1.86 -4.09
CA SER A 33 1.10 -3.31 -4.32
C SER A 33 -0.26 -3.89 -4.73
N GLY A 34 -1.34 -3.09 -4.72
CA GLY A 34 -2.70 -3.59 -4.93
C GLY A 34 -3.28 -4.38 -3.75
N GLY A 35 -2.53 -4.55 -2.67
CA GLY A 35 -3.00 -5.14 -1.42
C GLY A 35 -3.83 -4.15 -0.58
N MET A 36 -4.64 -4.68 0.35
CA MET A 36 -5.56 -3.90 1.17
C MET A 36 -4.91 -2.64 1.78
N ASP A 37 -3.73 -2.78 2.36
CA ASP A 37 -3.06 -1.68 3.04
C ASP A 37 -2.65 -0.56 2.05
N SER A 38 -2.08 -0.90 0.90
CA SER A 38 -1.66 0.09 -0.11
C SER A 38 -2.84 0.73 -0.84
N VAL A 39 -3.92 -0.01 -1.06
CA VAL A 39 -5.17 0.49 -1.68
C VAL A 39 -5.83 1.50 -0.73
N SER A 40 -5.99 1.14 0.54
CA SER A 40 -6.52 2.05 1.56
C SER A 40 -5.65 3.28 1.74
N LEU A 41 -4.33 3.12 1.79
CA LEU A 41 -3.39 4.23 1.91
C LEU A 41 -3.57 5.24 0.78
N LEU A 42 -3.56 4.77 -0.47
CA LEU A 42 -3.71 5.64 -1.63
C LEU A 42 -5.07 6.35 -1.63
N TRP A 43 -6.17 5.62 -1.38
CA TRP A 43 -7.50 6.19 -1.28
C TRP A 43 -7.53 7.35 -0.28
N ASN A 44 -7.03 7.12 0.93
CA ASN A 44 -7.08 8.13 1.99
C ASN A 44 -6.13 9.32 1.75
N LEU A 45 -4.97 9.10 1.14
CA LEU A 45 -4.09 10.19 0.72
C LEU A 45 -4.76 11.09 -0.33
N LEU A 46 -5.47 10.50 -1.30
CA LEU A 46 -6.19 11.24 -2.32
C LEU A 46 -7.39 12.01 -1.75
N GLU A 47 -8.10 11.44 -0.78
CA GLU A 47 -9.28 12.04 -0.14
C GLU A 47 -8.92 13.18 0.84
N HIS A 48 -7.84 12.99 1.61
CA HIS A 48 -7.57 13.85 2.77
C HIS A 48 -6.35 14.76 2.61
N THR A 49 -5.62 14.69 1.50
CA THR A 49 -4.46 15.55 1.24
C THR A 49 -4.57 16.25 -0.11
N GLU A 50 -3.80 17.31 -0.28
CA GLU A 50 -3.65 18.02 -1.56
C GLU A 50 -2.24 17.82 -2.18
N GLN A 51 -1.48 16.84 -1.68
CA GLN A 51 -0.14 16.52 -2.18
C GLN A 51 -0.16 16.13 -3.66
N ASP A 52 0.89 16.47 -4.40
CA ASP A 52 1.13 15.92 -5.75
C ASP A 52 1.59 14.46 -5.61
N ILE A 53 0.72 13.51 -5.96
CA ILE A 53 0.95 12.08 -5.76
C ILE A 53 1.30 11.41 -7.09
N HIS A 54 2.44 10.71 -7.08
CA HIS A 54 2.82 9.74 -8.08
C HIS A 54 2.70 8.33 -7.49
N VAL A 55 1.91 7.48 -8.10
CA VAL A 55 1.73 6.08 -7.70
C VAL A 55 2.63 5.20 -8.54
N HIS A 56 3.42 4.35 -7.89
CA HIS A 56 4.26 3.39 -8.61
C HIS A 56 4.03 1.97 -8.12
N SER A 57 3.77 1.06 -9.04
CA SER A 57 3.62 -0.37 -8.75
C SER A 57 4.81 -1.17 -9.23
N ILE A 58 5.20 -2.18 -8.46
CA ILE A 58 6.24 -3.13 -8.83
C ILE A 58 5.59 -4.50 -8.99
N HIS A 59 5.65 -5.03 -10.21
CA HIS A 59 5.24 -6.40 -10.51
C HIS A 59 6.44 -7.32 -10.32
N ILE A 60 6.41 -8.17 -9.29
CA ILE A 60 7.49 -9.10 -8.99
C ILE A 60 7.10 -10.49 -9.50
N ASP A 61 7.71 -10.87 -10.62
CA ASP A 61 7.59 -12.23 -11.17
C ASP A 61 8.58 -13.14 -10.43
N ASN A 62 8.06 -13.92 -9.48
CA ASN A 62 8.80 -14.85 -8.64
C ASN A 62 8.06 -16.19 -8.51
N SER A 63 8.60 -17.08 -7.66
CA SER A 63 8.04 -18.42 -7.42
C SER A 63 6.66 -18.44 -6.72
N GLU A 64 6.18 -17.30 -6.19
CA GLU A 64 4.86 -17.22 -5.54
C GLU A 64 3.70 -17.23 -6.57
N GLY A 65 3.97 -16.89 -7.85
CA GLY A 65 2.97 -16.93 -8.92
C GLY A 65 1.86 -15.89 -8.83
N ARG A 66 1.99 -14.91 -7.93
CA ARG A 66 0.94 -13.92 -7.64
C ARG A 66 0.93 -12.70 -8.58
N CYS A 67 1.99 -12.52 -9.37
CA CYS A 67 2.24 -11.32 -10.16
C CYS A 67 1.06 -10.92 -11.07
N LYS A 68 0.44 -11.90 -11.74
CA LYS A 68 -0.69 -11.64 -12.64
C LYS A 68 -1.94 -11.20 -11.87
N ALA A 69 -2.30 -11.93 -10.80
CA ALA A 69 -3.46 -11.60 -9.97
C ALA A 69 -3.32 -10.21 -9.32
N GLU A 70 -2.12 -9.87 -8.84
CA GLU A 70 -1.83 -8.53 -8.33
C GLU A 70 -1.94 -7.47 -9.43
N ALA A 71 -1.47 -7.76 -10.65
CA ALA A 71 -1.55 -6.82 -11.77
C ALA A 71 -3.00 -6.48 -12.15
N GLU A 72 -3.89 -7.46 -12.19
CA GLU A 72 -5.32 -7.26 -12.43
C GLU A 72 -5.95 -6.37 -11.34
N ALA A 73 -5.75 -6.73 -10.07
CA ALA A 73 -6.27 -5.96 -8.94
C ALA A 73 -5.73 -4.51 -8.90
N ILE A 74 -4.46 -4.32 -9.27
CA ILE A 74 -3.86 -2.99 -9.40
C ILE A 74 -4.56 -2.19 -10.49
N LEU A 75 -4.79 -2.76 -11.65
CA LEU A 75 -5.44 -2.07 -12.76
C LEU A 75 -6.87 -1.69 -12.42
N ASP A 76 -7.64 -2.60 -11.82
CA ASP A 76 -9.04 -2.35 -11.44
C ASP A 76 -9.14 -1.25 -10.39
N SER A 77 -8.36 -1.34 -9.31
CA SER A 77 -8.37 -0.36 -8.24
C SER A 77 -7.84 1.02 -8.68
N ILE A 78 -6.80 1.08 -9.53
CA ILE A 78 -6.30 2.34 -10.09
C ILE A 78 -7.31 2.98 -11.03
N ASN A 79 -7.99 2.20 -11.88
CA ASN A 79 -9.04 2.70 -12.76
C ASN A 79 -10.23 3.25 -11.97
N TYR A 80 -10.63 2.55 -10.91
CA TYR A 80 -11.66 3.04 -9.99
C TYR A 80 -11.26 4.37 -9.35
N MET A 81 -10.04 4.46 -8.80
CA MET A 81 -9.55 5.68 -8.16
C MET A 81 -9.41 6.85 -9.15
N LYS A 82 -8.93 6.61 -10.38
CA LYS A 82 -8.84 7.64 -11.42
C LYS A 82 -10.20 8.23 -11.79
N LYS A 83 -11.27 7.44 -11.67
CA LYS A 83 -12.64 7.88 -11.96
C LYS A 83 -13.27 8.65 -10.79
N ASN A 84 -12.93 8.29 -9.56
CA ASN A 84 -13.64 8.73 -8.37
C ASN A 84 -12.84 9.68 -7.48
N GLN A 85 -11.55 9.90 -7.76
CA GLN A 85 -10.66 10.73 -6.97
C GLN A 85 -10.01 11.83 -7.80
N ARG A 86 -9.34 12.77 -7.13
CA ARG A 86 -8.54 13.80 -7.77
C ARG A 86 -7.41 13.21 -8.62
N PRO A 87 -6.91 13.93 -9.63
CA PRO A 87 -5.86 13.44 -10.51
C PRO A 87 -4.59 13.03 -9.77
N PHE A 88 -3.97 11.94 -10.21
CA PHE A 88 -2.66 11.46 -9.80
C PHE A 88 -1.95 10.78 -10.97
N GLU A 89 -0.63 10.70 -10.90
CA GLU A 89 0.16 9.99 -11.89
C GLU A 89 0.33 8.52 -11.49
N PHE A 90 0.36 7.63 -12.49
CA PHE A 90 0.60 6.20 -12.28
C PHE A 90 1.66 5.67 -13.23
N SER A 91 2.57 4.88 -12.69
CA SER A 91 3.55 4.11 -13.45
C SER A 91 3.77 2.73 -12.84
N SER A 92 4.34 1.83 -13.62
CA SER A 92 4.68 0.49 -13.13
C SER A 92 6.03 0.02 -13.66
N SER A 93 6.61 -0.95 -12.97
CA SER A 93 7.81 -1.68 -13.40
C SER A 93 7.65 -3.17 -13.15
N VAL A 94 8.39 -3.97 -13.90
CA VAL A 94 8.41 -5.43 -13.78
C VAL A 94 9.81 -5.88 -13.39
N TYR A 95 9.90 -6.72 -12.37
CA TYR A 95 11.12 -7.41 -11.99
C TYR A 95 10.91 -8.91 -12.08
N SER A 96 11.69 -9.59 -12.89
CA SER A 96 11.70 -11.05 -12.95
C SER A 96 12.81 -11.57 -12.03
N LEU A 97 12.42 -12.11 -10.89
CA LEU A 97 13.31 -12.69 -9.88
C LEU A 97 13.14 -14.20 -9.90
N LYS A 98 13.79 -14.88 -10.86
CA LYS A 98 13.70 -16.35 -11.04
C LYS A 98 14.35 -17.14 -9.91
N ALA A 99 15.27 -16.56 -9.15
CA ALA A 99 15.81 -17.16 -7.95
C ALA A 99 14.85 -16.98 -6.77
N GLN A 100 14.89 -17.88 -5.77
CA GLN A 100 14.15 -17.69 -4.53
C GLN A 100 14.48 -16.31 -3.94
N TYR A 101 13.52 -15.41 -4.04
CA TYR A 101 13.60 -14.12 -3.39
C TYR A 101 13.37 -14.36 -1.90
N PRO A 102 14.34 -14.07 -1.04
CA PRO A 102 14.13 -14.24 0.38
C PRO A 102 12.97 -13.33 0.82
N GLY A 103 11.91 -13.93 1.32
CA GLY A 103 10.74 -13.20 1.82
C GLY A 103 11.15 -12.11 2.80
N GLY A 104 10.43 -11.00 2.82
CA GLY A 104 10.65 -9.89 3.74
C GLY A 104 11.54 -8.75 3.24
N LYS A 105 11.99 -8.78 1.97
CA LYS A 105 12.83 -7.71 1.40
C LYS A 105 12.09 -6.83 0.37
N ASP A 106 10.78 -6.98 0.25
CA ASP A 106 9.94 -6.21 -0.68
C ASP A 106 10.07 -4.69 -0.42
N MET A 107 10.24 -4.30 0.84
CA MET A 107 10.44 -2.91 1.24
C MET A 107 11.73 -2.32 0.66
N THR A 108 12.86 -3.01 0.78
CA THR A 108 14.13 -2.51 0.22
C THR A 108 14.04 -2.32 -1.29
N LEU A 109 13.38 -3.25 -2.00
CA LEU A 109 13.14 -3.13 -3.43
C LEU A 109 12.21 -1.95 -3.74
N ALA A 110 11.15 -1.75 -2.94
CA ALA A 110 10.23 -0.64 -3.09
C ALA A 110 10.95 0.71 -2.93
N LEU A 111 11.77 0.87 -1.90
CA LEU A 111 12.52 2.11 -1.66
C LEU A 111 13.56 2.37 -2.77
N PHE A 112 14.27 1.35 -3.20
CA PHE A 112 15.19 1.45 -4.34
C PHE A 112 14.45 1.90 -5.60
N GLN A 113 13.30 1.29 -5.90
CA GLN A 113 12.52 1.63 -7.09
C GLN A 113 11.91 3.04 -7.00
N ALA A 114 11.46 3.47 -5.83
CA ALA A 114 11.01 4.85 -5.65
C ALA A 114 12.07 5.88 -6.07
N MET A 115 13.33 5.62 -5.73
CA MET A 115 14.44 6.49 -6.11
C MET A 115 14.76 6.41 -7.60
N ARG A 116 14.64 5.23 -8.20
CA ARG A 116 14.80 5.05 -9.66
C ARG A 116 13.74 5.81 -10.43
N VAL A 117 12.47 5.70 -10.03
CA VAL A 117 11.36 6.44 -10.63
C VAL A 117 11.57 7.94 -10.50
N SER A 118 11.93 8.43 -9.31
CA SER A 118 12.25 9.85 -9.10
C SER A 118 13.30 10.38 -10.07
N SER A 119 14.32 9.56 -10.35
CA SER A 119 15.37 9.94 -11.30
C SER A 119 14.88 9.89 -12.75
N ALA A 120 14.12 8.87 -13.14
CA ALA A 120 13.64 8.65 -14.50
C ALA A 120 12.66 9.72 -14.96
N ILE A 121 11.76 10.19 -14.09
CA ILE A 121 10.77 11.21 -14.41
C ILE A 121 11.23 12.64 -14.04
N SER A 122 12.50 12.81 -13.63
CA SER A 122 13.06 14.09 -13.21
C SER A 122 12.25 14.82 -12.13
N LYS A 123 11.47 14.08 -11.34
CA LYS A 123 10.71 14.59 -10.19
C LYS A 123 11.45 14.26 -8.88
N GLN A 124 11.59 15.27 -8.03
CA GLN A 124 12.04 15.06 -6.66
C GLN A 124 10.82 14.82 -5.77
N PHE A 125 10.73 13.64 -5.19
CA PHE A 125 9.75 13.36 -4.13
C PHE A 125 10.32 13.76 -2.78
N ASN A 126 9.49 14.38 -1.97
CA ASN A 126 9.79 14.74 -0.58
C ASN A 126 9.45 13.58 0.36
N ILE A 127 8.48 12.77 -0.03
CA ILE A 127 7.93 11.70 0.79
C ILE A 127 7.82 10.42 -0.06
N VAL A 128 8.18 9.30 0.56
CA VAL A 128 7.93 7.94 0.04
C VAL A 128 6.97 7.24 0.97
N TYR A 129 5.77 6.97 0.49
CA TYR A 129 4.75 6.23 1.23
C TYR A 129 4.76 4.74 0.90
N THR A 130 4.61 3.91 1.93
CA THR A 130 4.36 2.48 1.80
C THR A 130 3.17 2.06 2.65
N GLY A 131 2.41 1.07 2.21
CA GLY A 131 1.27 0.51 2.95
C GLY A 131 1.69 -0.56 3.97
N ASP A 132 2.98 -0.75 4.20
CA ASP A 132 3.45 -1.78 5.11
C ASP A 132 3.16 -1.41 6.57
N TYR A 133 2.81 -2.42 7.35
CA TYR A 133 2.46 -2.28 8.76
C TYR A 133 3.21 -3.24 9.69
N SER A 134 3.94 -4.18 9.11
CA SER A 134 4.63 -5.23 9.88
C SER A 134 5.98 -4.78 10.42
N ILE A 135 6.36 -3.54 10.13
CA ILE A 135 7.70 -3.03 10.38
C ILE A 135 7.72 -2.34 11.75
N GLY A 136 8.47 -2.90 12.68
CA GLY A 136 8.74 -2.25 13.97
C GLY A 136 9.64 -1.02 13.84
N ARG A 137 9.82 -0.28 14.94
CA ARG A 137 10.66 0.94 14.96
C ARG A 137 12.08 0.75 14.42
N GLU A 138 12.67 -0.42 14.61
CA GLU A 138 14.00 -0.75 14.10
C GLU A 138 14.01 -0.87 12.57
N GLU A 139 13.00 -1.51 12.00
CA GLU A 139 12.86 -1.66 10.55
C GLU A 139 12.53 -0.33 9.87
N GLY A 140 11.76 0.53 10.53
CA GLY A 140 11.53 1.90 10.08
C GLY A 140 12.82 2.73 9.99
N ALA A 141 13.70 2.61 10.98
CA ALA A 141 15.02 3.23 10.96
C ALA A 141 15.90 2.65 9.84
N GLU A 142 15.82 1.35 9.58
CA GLU A 142 16.50 0.70 8.46
C GLU A 142 15.99 1.22 7.12
N ALA A 143 14.68 1.31 6.92
CA ALA A 143 14.06 1.84 5.71
C ALA A 143 14.51 3.28 5.42
N GLN A 144 14.49 4.15 6.42
CA GLN A 144 14.99 5.52 6.28
C GLN A 144 16.49 5.54 6.01
N GLY A 145 17.26 4.64 6.63
CA GLY A 145 18.68 4.44 6.39
C GLY A 145 18.99 4.09 4.92
N VAL A 146 18.22 3.17 4.35
CA VAL A 146 18.30 2.79 2.93
C VAL A 146 18.01 4.00 2.03
N LEU A 147 16.94 4.76 2.28
CA LEU A 147 16.64 5.97 1.52
C LEU A 147 17.77 7.00 1.61
N ASN A 148 18.30 7.21 2.80
CA ASN A 148 19.41 8.13 3.04
C ASN A 148 20.67 7.73 2.25
N ALA A 149 20.98 6.44 2.18
CA ALA A 149 22.10 5.91 1.42
C ALA A 149 21.90 6.08 -0.10
N LEU A 150 20.68 5.83 -0.60
CA LEU A 150 20.35 6.00 -2.01
C LEU A 150 20.33 7.49 -2.46
N CYS A 151 20.20 8.41 -1.52
CA CYS A 151 20.06 9.84 -1.78
C CYS A 151 21.29 10.67 -1.33
N THR A 152 22.48 10.06 -1.20
CA THR A 152 23.67 10.71 -0.65
C THR A 152 24.04 12.01 -1.37
N ASN A 153 23.81 12.09 -2.66
CA ASN A 153 24.15 13.26 -3.50
C ASN A 153 23.00 14.24 -3.71
N ARG A 154 21.83 14.05 -3.05
CA ARG A 154 20.67 14.93 -3.18
C ARG A 154 20.71 16.02 -2.12
N ARG A 155 20.29 17.25 -2.50
CA ARG A 155 20.17 18.38 -1.56
C ARG A 155 19.09 18.15 -0.50
N SER A 156 18.00 17.50 -0.85
CA SER A 156 16.95 17.07 0.08
C SER A 156 16.78 15.57 0.02
N LYS A 157 16.70 14.94 1.19
CA LYS A 157 16.44 13.51 1.31
C LYS A 157 14.95 13.31 1.52
N PRO A 158 14.30 12.38 0.81
CA PRO A 158 12.91 12.09 1.06
C PRO A 158 12.73 11.45 2.44
N ILE A 159 11.57 11.69 3.03
CA ILE A 159 11.16 11.04 4.27
C ILE A 159 10.36 9.80 3.89
N TRP A 160 10.69 8.67 4.51
CA TRP A 160 9.85 7.48 4.44
C TRP A 160 8.73 7.56 5.46
N LEU A 161 7.51 7.26 5.03
CA LEU A 161 6.33 7.21 5.88
C LEU A 161 5.52 5.94 5.60
N ALA A 162 5.22 5.22 6.66
CA ALA A 162 4.26 4.12 6.68
C ALA A 162 3.13 4.48 7.66
N PRO A 163 2.09 5.18 7.23
CA PRO A 163 1.07 5.74 8.13
C PRO A 163 0.37 4.72 9.01
N PHE A 164 0.38 3.44 8.59
CA PHE A 164 -0.22 2.36 9.36
C PHE A 164 0.71 1.73 10.41
N GLU A 165 2.02 2.07 10.41
CA GLU A 165 3.00 1.48 11.33
C GLU A 165 2.79 1.93 12.78
N GLU A 166 2.46 3.19 12.99
CA GLU A 166 2.31 3.75 14.35
C GLU A 166 1.06 3.29 15.10
N MET A 167 0.27 2.45 14.48
CA MET A 167 -0.93 1.93 15.11
C MET A 167 -0.56 0.83 16.10
N THR A 168 -0.48 1.17 17.37
CA THR A 168 -0.20 0.26 18.48
C THR A 168 -1.35 -0.69 18.83
N VAL A 169 -2.47 -0.62 18.10
CA VAL A 169 -3.70 -1.37 18.36
C VAL A 169 -3.61 -2.78 17.78
N ILE A 170 -4.37 -3.70 18.36
CA ILE A 170 -4.50 -5.12 18.00
C ILE A 170 -4.70 -5.29 16.47
N SER A 171 -4.00 -6.23 15.89
CA SER A 171 -3.88 -6.42 14.43
C SER A 171 -5.22 -6.54 13.67
N LEU A 172 -6.27 -7.05 14.31
CA LEU A 172 -7.59 -7.22 13.71
C LEU A 172 -8.36 -5.89 13.64
N GLU A 173 -8.42 -5.12 14.72
CA GLU A 173 -9.09 -3.80 14.75
C GLU A 173 -8.45 -2.82 13.76
N ARG A 174 -7.13 -2.83 13.67
CA ARG A 174 -6.39 -2.08 12.66
C ARG A 174 -6.79 -2.50 11.24
N SER A 175 -6.83 -3.81 10.97
CA SER A 175 -7.25 -4.33 9.66
C SER A 175 -8.68 -3.93 9.33
N LYS A 176 -9.57 -3.92 10.31
CA LYS A 176 -10.96 -3.47 10.21
C LYS A 176 -11.03 -1.98 9.86
N GLY A 177 -10.24 -1.16 10.56
CA GLY A 177 -10.16 0.28 10.25
C GLY A 177 -9.64 0.56 8.84
N ILE A 178 -8.56 -0.08 8.43
CA ILE A 178 -8.01 0.03 7.09
C ILE A 178 -9.05 -0.39 6.03
N TYR A 179 -9.71 -1.53 6.23
CA TYR A 179 -10.74 -2.03 5.33
C TYR A 179 -11.94 -1.08 5.24
N LEU A 180 -12.46 -0.64 6.38
CA LEU A 180 -13.64 0.25 6.45
C LEU A 180 -13.37 1.67 5.94
N SER A 181 -12.12 2.10 5.86
CA SER A 181 -11.75 3.41 5.31
C SER A 181 -11.91 3.51 3.79
N MET A 182 -12.10 2.39 3.11
CA MET A 182 -12.33 2.33 1.67
C MET A 182 -13.82 2.26 1.36
N PRO A 183 -14.29 2.81 0.21
CA PRO A 183 -15.64 2.55 -0.29
C PRO A 183 -15.85 1.06 -0.59
N GLU A 184 -17.10 0.62 -0.56
CA GLU A 184 -17.46 -0.80 -0.67
C GLU A 184 -16.93 -1.42 -1.97
N GLU A 185 -17.08 -0.74 -3.08
CA GLU A 185 -16.61 -1.21 -4.39
C GLU A 185 -15.10 -1.44 -4.40
N LEU A 186 -14.34 -0.54 -3.77
CA LEU A 186 -12.88 -0.66 -3.73
C LEU A 186 -12.41 -1.80 -2.82
N ARG A 187 -13.22 -2.17 -1.81
CA ARG A 187 -12.93 -3.31 -0.92
C ARG A 187 -12.95 -4.66 -1.64
N GLU A 188 -13.62 -4.75 -2.77
CA GLU A 188 -13.67 -5.97 -3.58
C GLU A 188 -12.55 -6.04 -4.64
N MET A 189 -11.81 -4.94 -4.85
CA MET A 189 -10.80 -4.84 -5.91
C MET A 189 -9.37 -5.14 -5.45
N TYR A 190 -9.08 -5.15 -4.13
CA TYR A 190 -7.72 -5.42 -3.67
C TYR A 190 -7.37 -6.91 -3.68
N TRP A 191 -6.08 -7.21 -3.82
CA TRP A 191 -5.57 -8.57 -3.82
C TRP A 191 -4.48 -8.76 -2.75
N SER A 192 -4.66 -9.73 -1.86
CA SER A 192 -3.67 -10.02 -0.80
C SER A 192 -3.22 -11.48 -0.76
N CYS A 193 -3.83 -12.37 -1.55
CA CYS A 193 -3.43 -13.78 -1.55
C CYS A 193 -2.01 -13.97 -2.07
N ARG A 194 -1.19 -14.73 -1.33
CA ARG A 194 0.21 -15.01 -1.67
C ARG A 194 0.40 -16.23 -2.57
N LYS A 195 -0.64 -17.08 -2.70
CA LYS A 195 -0.58 -18.33 -3.47
C LYS A 195 -1.90 -18.49 -4.25
N PRO A 196 -2.17 -17.62 -5.24
CA PRO A 196 -3.37 -17.73 -6.03
C PRO A 196 -3.37 -19.01 -6.89
N THR A 197 -4.57 -19.48 -7.22
CA THR A 197 -4.77 -20.53 -8.21
C THR A 197 -5.41 -19.90 -9.44
N GLU A 198 -4.81 -20.11 -10.62
CA GLU A 198 -5.39 -19.67 -11.89
C GLU A 198 -6.55 -20.62 -12.26
N VAL A 199 -7.74 -20.05 -12.49
CA VAL A 199 -8.96 -20.80 -12.85
C VAL A 199 -9.65 -20.11 -14.03
N GLY A 200 -9.66 -20.77 -15.17
CA GLY A 200 -10.17 -20.15 -16.41
C GLY A 200 -9.35 -18.92 -16.78
N ASN A 201 -10.02 -17.78 -16.91
CA ASN A 201 -9.39 -16.49 -17.25
C ASN A 201 -9.13 -15.60 -16.02
N GLY A 202 -9.19 -16.13 -14.81
CA GLY A 202 -9.01 -15.33 -13.58
C GLY A 202 -8.29 -16.08 -12.49
N PHE A 203 -8.29 -15.49 -11.29
CA PHE A 203 -7.60 -16.04 -10.13
C PHE A 203 -8.55 -16.22 -8.94
N VAL A 204 -8.32 -17.28 -8.17
CA VAL A 204 -9.00 -17.53 -6.90
C VAL A 204 -7.98 -17.50 -5.76
N VAL A 205 -8.42 -17.04 -4.60
CA VAL A 205 -7.62 -17.04 -3.38
C VAL A 205 -7.42 -18.45 -2.85
N CYS A 206 -6.22 -18.75 -2.32
CA CYS A 206 -5.93 -20.10 -1.81
C CYS A 206 -6.66 -20.46 -0.51
N GLY A 207 -7.16 -19.50 0.26
CA GLY A 207 -7.80 -19.73 1.57
C GLY A 207 -6.84 -20.06 2.72
N GLU A 208 -5.60 -20.46 2.43
CA GLU A 208 -4.69 -21.06 3.43
C GLU A 208 -3.53 -20.14 3.85
N CYS A 209 -3.09 -19.22 3.00
CA CYS A 209 -1.98 -18.35 3.34
C CYS A 209 -2.37 -17.34 4.44
N HIS A 210 -1.38 -16.79 5.13
CA HIS A 210 -1.59 -15.83 6.22
C HIS A 210 -2.51 -14.67 5.83
N ALA A 211 -2.35 -14.14 4.61
CA ALA A 211 -3.19 -13.06 4.13
C ALA A 211 -4.67 -13.48 3.94
N CYS A 212 -4.93 -14.68 3.42
CA CYS A 212 -6.28 -15.21 3.30
C CYS A 212 -6.93 -15.43 4.67
N LYS A 213 -6.20 -16.01 5.63
CA LYS A 213 -6.69 -16.22 7.00
C LYS A 213 -7.01 -14.88 7.70
N ARG A 214 -6.17 -13.86 7.50
CA ARG A 214 -6.43 -12.51 8.01
C ARG A 214 -7.71 -11.92 7.43
N GLN A 215 -7.94 -12.07 6.13
CA GLN A 215 -9.15 -11.60 5.47
C GLN A 215 -10.41 -12.34 5.94
N GLU A 216 -10.31 -13.65 6.11
CA GLU A 216 -11.42 -14.46 6.64
C GLU A 216 -11.78 -14.02 8.06
N ALA A 217 -10.79 -13.83 8.93
CA ALA A 217 -11.01 -13.34 10.29
C ALA A 217 -11.68 -11.96 10.28
N LEU A 218 -11.23 -11.05 9.40
CA LEU A 218 -11.80 -9.73 9.24
C LEU A 218 -13.28 -9.79 8.79
N ARG A 219 -13.60 -10.61 7.78
CA ARG A 219 -14.97 -10.78 7.30
C ARG A 219 -15.90 -11.35 8.39
N LYS A 220 -15.44 -12.34 9.14
CA LYS A 220 -16.19 -12.91 10.26
C LYS A 220 -16.49 -11.89 11.35
N ASP A 221 -15.52 -11.04 11.68
CA ASP A 221 -15.69 -9.99 12.68
C ASP A 221 -16.70 -8.93 12.22
N LEU A 222 -16.66 -8.55 10.95
CA LEU A 222 -17.59 -7.59 10.35
C LEU A 222 -19.04 -8.11 10.24
N THR A 223 -19.24 -9.44 10.16
CA THR A 223 -20.59 -10.05 10.07
C THR A 223 -21.21 -10.33 11.43
N ASN A 224 -20.43 -10.37 12.51
CA ASN A 224 -20.90 -10.60 13.87
C ASN A 224 -21.26 -9.31 14.62
N ASP A 225 -21.05 -8.17 14.02
CA ASP A 225 -21.41 -6.82 14.49
C ASP A 225 -22.73 -6.32 13.86
#